data_2e9ca495e4e541cc3db59e7c432194da
#
_entry.id   2e9ca495e4e541cc3db59e7c432194da
#
_cell.length_a   1.000
_cell.length_b   1.000
_cell.length_c   1.000
_cell.angle_alpha   90.00
_cell.angle_beta   90.00
_cell.angle_gamma   90.00
#
_symmetry.space_group_name_H-M   'P 1'
#
loop_
_entity.id
_entity.type
_entity.pdbx_description
1 polymer ?
#
loop_
_entity_poly.entity_id
_entity_poly.type
_entity_poly.pdbx_seq_one_letter_code
_entity_poly.pdbx_strand_id
1 'polypeptide(L)'
;VCNLNFENVLTNISLEIFEGDFIAILGSNGGGKTTFIKLLLNILKQNSGEIKFQENLKNKIGYVPQSATTVDGVFPATVDEIIKTAFVNKKSFFKKISIEDKNYINFLMESFGIMDLKSKLFVELSGGQKQRVLIVRALANKPKLLILDEPDIGLDNISQSKFIENLNIINKESKTTIIFVTHHLGIIEKYITKTFHINGVLK
;
A
#
# COMPACT_ATOMS: atom_id res chain seq x y z
N VAL A 1 -16.76 -7.21 0.06
CA VAL A 1 -17.17 -6.86 1.44
C VAL A 1 -18.67 -6.72 1.47
N CYS A 2 -19.34 -7.34 2.41
CA CYS A 2 -20.78 -7.34 2.51
C CYS A 2 -21.23 -7.12 3.96
N ASN A 3 -22.06 -6.10 4.18
CA ASN A 3 -22.67 -5.74 5.47
C ASN A 3 -21.67 -5.73 6.65
N LEU A 4 -20.46 -5.24 6.41
CA LEU A 4 -19.38 -5.21 7.40
C LEU A 4 -19.69 -4.22 8.51
N ASN A 5 -19.63 -4.70 9.76
CA ASN A 5 -19.75 -3.89 10.96
C ASN A 5 -18.57 -4.14 11.91
N PHE A 6 -18.09 -3.07 12.53
CA PHE A 6 -17.03 -3.14 13.52
C PHE A 6 -17.22 -2.07 14.60
N GLU A 7 -17.51 -2.50 15.81
CA GLU A 7 -17.75 -1.63 16.98
C GLU A 7 -18.72 -0.48 16.63
N ASN A 8 -18.45 0.71 17.16
CA ASN A 8 -19.17 1.94 16.78
C ASN A 8 -18.45 2.73 15.70
N VAL A 9 -17.48 2.08 14.99
CA VAL A 9 -16.59 2.74 14.02
C VAL A 9 -17.04 2.54 12.58
N LEU A 10 -17.51 1.34 12.24
CA LEU A 10 -17.98 1.02 10.87
C LEU A 10 -19.34 0.33 10.94
N THR A 11 -20.30 0.84 10.16
CA THR A 11 -21.66 0.33 10.12
C THR A 11 -22.09 0.05 8.68
N ASN A 12 -22.50 -1.20 8.42
CA ASN A 12 -23.08 -1.65 7.17
C ASN A 12 -22.25 -1.31 5.91
N ILE A 13 -20.93 -1.52 5.98
CA ILE A 13 -20.05 -1.29 4.84
C ILE A 13 -20.19 -2.42 3.83
N SER A 14 -20.64 -2.09 2.60
CA SER A 14 -20.73 -3.03 1.49
C SER A 14 -20.09 -2.44 0.25
N LEU A 15 -19.09 -3.13 -0.32
CA LEU A 15 -18.39 -2.68 -1.52
C LEU A 15 -17.77 -3.86 -2.29
N GLU A 16 -17.62 -3.68 -3.58
CA GLU A 16 -16.96 -4.64 -4.47
C GLU A 16 -15.78 -3.99 -5.17
N ILE A 17 -14.67 -4.73 -5.19
CA ILE A 17 -13.40 -4.34 -5.79
C ILE A 17 -13.01 -5.41 -6.79
N PHE A 18 -12.70 -5.02 -8.01
CA PHE A 18 -12.29 -5.91 -9.08
C PHE A 18 -10.79 -5.83 -9.37
N GLU A 19 -10.26 -6.87 -10.00
CA GLU A 19 -8.85 -6.88 -10.41
C GLU A 19 -8.53 -5.72 -11.35
N GLY A 20 -7.46 -4.99 -11.07
CA GLY A 20 -7.05 -3.82 -11.84
C GLY A 20 -7.77 -2.51 -11.45
N ASP A 21 -8.72 -2.53 -10.51
CA ASP A 21 -9.30 -1.27 -10.02
C ASP A 21 -8.23 -0.39 -9.37
N PHE A 22 -8.32 0.91 -9.59
CA PHE A 22 -7.58 1.93 -8.85
C PHE A 22 -8.58 2.74 -8.02
N ILE A 23 -8.65 2.48 -6.74
CA ILE A 23 -9.71 2.93 -5.84
C ILE A 23 -9.20 3.97 -4.88
N ALA A 24 -9.95 5.07 -4.72
CA ALA A 24 -9.76 5.99 -3.61
C ALA A 24 -10.73 5.67 -2.47
N ILE A 25 -10.19 5.62 -1.24
CA ILE A 25 -10.99 5.64 -0.02
C ILE A 25 -10.81 7.01 0.64
N LEU A 26 -11.90 7.75 0.68
CA LEU A 26 -11.98 9.07 1.26
C LEU A 26 -12.70 9.04 2.62
N GLY A 27 -12.47 10.06 3.43
CA GLY A 27 -13.18 10.27 4.69
C GLY A 27 -12.39 11.16 5.64
N SER A 28 -13.07 11.67 6.66
CA SER A 28 -12.45 12.50 7.69
C SER A 28 -11.43 11.72 8.52
N ASN A 29 -10.54 12.45 9.21
CA ASN A 29 -9.68 11.84 10.21
C ASN A 29 -10.54 11.23 11.32
N GLY A 30 -10.21 10.00 11.73
CA GLY A 30 -11.04 9.23 12.67
C GLY A 30 -12.30 8.58 12.04
N GLY A 31 -12.58 8.77 10.75
CA GLY A 31 -13.76 8.22 10.05
C GLY A 31 -13.75 6.71 9.83
N GLY A 32 -12.74 5.97 10.31
CA GLY A 32 -12.70 4.50 10.21
C GLY A 32 -11.91 3.95 9.03
N LYS A 33 -11.26 4.79 8.20
CA LYS A 33 -10.48 4.36 7.02
C LYS A 33 -9.40 3.33 7.37
N THR A 34 -8.52 3.64 8.31
CA THR A 34 -7.46 2.73 8.77
C THR A 34 -8.03 1.49 9.45
N THR A 35 -9.15 1.61 10.16
CA THR A 35 -9.88 0.47 10.74
C THR A 35 -10.38 -0.47 9.66
N PHE A 36 -10.98 0.07 8.60
CA PHE A 36 -11.42 -0.71 7.44
C PHE A 36 -10.25 -1.46 6.78
N ILE A 37 -9.11 -0.79 6.58
CA ILE A 37 -7.91 -1.45 6.06
C ILE A 37 -7.44 -2.59 6.98
N LYS A 38 -7.38 -2.36 8.28
CA LYS A 38 -6.98 -3.41 9.25
C LYS A 38 -7.91 -4.62 9.22
N LEU A 39 -9.20 -4.42 8.98
CA LEU A 39 -10.17 -5.49 8.76
C LEU A 39 -9.92 -6.23 7.44
N LEU A 40 -9.67 -5.52 6.32
CA LEU A 40 -9.27 -6.12 5.05
C LEU A 40 -8.00 -6.97 5.18
N LEU A 41 -7.03 -6.51 5.95
CA LEU A 41 -5.77 -7.22 6.20
C LEU A 41 -5.91 -8.37 7.22
N ASN A 42 -7.11 -8.58 7.77
CA ASN A 42 -7.38 -9.55 8.85
C ASN A 42 -6.50 -9.33 10.11
N ILE A 43 -6.11 -8.08 10.35
CA ILE A 43 -5.43 -7.63 11.59
C ILE A 43 -6.46 -7.45 12.69
N LEU A 44 -7.65 -6.94 12.34
CA LEU A 44 -8.82 -6.87 13.19
C LEU A 44 -9.87 -7.85 12.69
N LYS A 45 -10.75 -8.29 13.61
CA LYS A 45 -11.87 -9.18 13.29
C LYS A 45 -13.18 -8.40 13.40
N GLN A 46 -14.00 -8.45 12.34
CA GLN A 46 -15.31 -7.79 12.30
C GLN A 46 -16.29 -8.37 13.33
N ASN A 47 -17.24 -7.55 13.79
CA ASN A 47 -18.33 -8.00 14.65
C ASN A 47 -19.39 -8.77 13.87
N SER A 48 -19.70 -8.30 12.65
CA SER A 48 -20.62 -8.98 11.71
C SER A 48 -20.30 -8.62 10.26
N GLY A 49 -20.96 -9.28 9.33
CA GLY A 49 -20.70 -9.14 7.89
C GLY A 49 -19.57 -10.05 7.41
N GLU A 50 -19.18 -9.89 6.15
CA GLU A 50 -18.24 -10.79 5.51
C GLU A 50 -17.26 -10.05 4.61
N ILE A 51 -15.98 -10.48 4.66
CA ILE A 51 -14.94 -10.06 3.74
C ILE A 51 -14.51 -11.29 2.93
N LYS A 52 -14.85 -11.29 1.65
CA LYS A 52 -14.42 -12.34 0.71
C LYS A 52 -13.30 -11.85 -0.17
N PHE A 53 -12.27 -12.66 -0.31
CA PHE A 53 -11.21 -12.50 -1.30
C PHE A 53 -11.28 -13.66 -2.28
N GLN A 54 -10.94 -13.40 -3.55
CA GLN A 54 -10.67 -14.47 -4.49
C GLN A 54 -9.55 -15.39 -3.96
N GLU A 55 -9.60 -16.66 -4.35
CA GLU A 55 -8.56 -17.63 -4.01
C GLU A 55 -7.17 -17.08 -4.38
N ASN A 56 -6.18 -17.31 -3.51
CA ASN A 56 -4.78 -16.87 -3.65
C ASN A 56 -4.46 -15.38 -3.47
N LEU A 57 -5.42 -14.51 -3.09
CA LEU A 57 -5.11 -13.11 -2.85
C LEU A 57 -4.39 -12.87 -1.50
N LYS A 58 -4.73 -13.63 -0.46
CA LYS A 58 -4.25 -13.42 0.93
C LYS A 58 -2.72 -13.30 1.08
N ASN A 59 -1.95 -13.98 0.21
CA ASN A 59 -0.49 -13.96 0.25
C ASN A 59 0.13 -12.98 -0.77
N LYS A 60 -0.69 -12.17 -1.44
CA LYS A 60 -0.28 -11.24 -2.50
C LYS A 60 -0.81 -9.82 -2.23
N ILE A 61 -0.81 -9.43 -0.96
CA ILE A 61 -1.20 -8.09 -0.54
C ILE A 61 0.06 -7.33 -0.13
N GLY A 62 0.31 -6.19 -0.76
CA GLY A 62 1.27 -5.19 -0.33
C GLY A 62 0.55 -4.14 0.50
N TYR A 63 1.13 -3.73 1.62
CA TYR A 63 0.55 -2.72 2.50
C TYR A 63 1.61 -1.72 2.97
N VAL A 64 1.28 -0.45 2.87
CA VAL A 64 2.09 0.66 3.37
C VAL A 64 1.21 1.48 4.33
N PRO A 65 1.43 1.39 5.64
CA PRO A 65 0.67 2.16 6.63
C PRO A 65 1.13 3.62 6.69
N GLN A 66 0.23 4.50 7.13
CA GLN A 66 0.49 5.94 7.32
C GLN A 66 1.70 6.21 8.22
N SER A 67 1.84 5.46 9.31
CA SER A 67 2.91 5.62 10.32
C SER A 67 4.17 4.83 10.01
N ALA A 68 4.32 4.29 8.81
CA ALA A 68 5.46 3.43 8.47
C ALA A 68 6.82 4.14 8.52
N THR A 69 6.84 5.47 8.50
CA THR A 69 8.06 6.29 8.60
C THR A 69 8.51 6.52 10.05
N THR A 70 7.64 6.26 11.03
CA THR A 70 7.92 6.43 12.48
C THR A 70 8.45 5.14 13.12
N VAL A 71 9.24 4.36 12.39
CA VAL A 71 9.91 3.21 13.00
C VAL A 71 10.97 3.76 13.97
N ASP A 72 10.55 3.96 15.22
CA ASP A 72 11.41 4.26 16.36
C ASP A 72 12.25 3.01 16.68
N GLY A 73 13.35 2.88 16.03
CA GLY A 73 14.27 1.79 16.31
C GLY A 73 15.51 1.91 15.44
N VAL A 74 16.65 1.88 16.07
CA VAL A 74 17.96 1.82 15.40
C VAL A 74 18.13 0.42 14.80
N PHE A 75 17.32 0.10 13.78
CA PHE A 75 17.57 -1.10 13.00
C PHE A 75 18.51 -0.72 11.86
N PRO A 76 19.79 -1.13 11.93
CA PRO A 76 20.83 -0.70 11.00
C PRO A 76 20.73 -1.48 9.68
N ALA A 77 19.57 -1.43 9.03
CA ALA A 77 19.37 -2.06 7.74
C ALA A 77 19.50 -1.04 6.60
N THR A 78 20.14 -1.44 5.53
CA THR A 78 20.20 -0.68 4.29
C THR A 78 18.86 -0.71 3.57
N VAL A 79 18.65 0.23 2.65
CA VAL A 79 17.47 0.26 1.77
C VAL A 79 17.31 -1.07 1.02
N ASP A 80 18.41 -1.60 0.49
CA ASP A 80 18.41 -2.88 -0.24
C ASP A 80 17.93 -4.04 0.64
N GLU A 81 18.38 -4.10 1.89
CA GLU A 81 17.94 -5.12 2.84
C GLU A 81 16.46 -4.98 3.20
N ILE A 82 15.98 -3.76 3.45
CA ILE A 82 14.58 -3.49 3.72
C ILE A 82 13.69 -3.96 2.56
N ILE A 83 14.04 -3.63 1.31
CA ILE A 83 13.27 -4.05 0.14
C ILE A 83 13.28 -5.58 0.00
N LYS A 84 14.40 -6.23 0.23
CA LYS A 84 14.52 -7.69 0.17
C LYS A 84 13.67 -8.42 1.21
N THR A 85 13.28 -7.78 2.31
CA THR A 85 12.34 -8.39 3.28
C THR A 85 10.98 -8.74 2.66
N ALA A 86 10.61 -8.16 1.52
CA ALA A 86 9.39 -8.51 0.79
C ALA A 86 9.36 -10.00 0.37
N PHE A 87 10.51 -10.64 0.23
CA PHE A 87 10.66 -12.04 -0.20
C PHE A 87 10.81 -13.02 0.96
N VAL A 88 10.86 -12.52 2.20
CA VAL A 88 10.93 -13.38 3.39
C VAL A 88 9.58 -14.03 3.61
N ASN A 89 9.51 -15.35 3.40
CA ASN A 89 8.31 -16.14 3.65
C ASN A 89 8.50 -16.98 4.92
N LYS A 90 7.44 -17.10 5.75
CA LYS A 90 7.44 -17.92 6.96
C LYS A 90 7.87 -19.38 6.74
N LYS A 91 7.80 -19.88 5.49
CA LYS A 91 8.14 -21.26 5.11
C LYS A 91 9.54 -21.43 4.49
N SER A 92 10.25 -20.34 4.16
CA SER A 92 11.57 -20.44 3.52
C SER A 92 12.38 -19.17 3.75
N PHE A 93 13.21 -19.17 4.79
CA PHE A 93 14.15 -18.09 5.09
C PHE A 93 15.26 -17.92 4.05
N PHE A 94 15.44 -18.87 3.13
CA PHE A 94 16.59 -18.95 2.21
C PHE A 94 16.21 -18.96 0.72
N LYS A 95 15.00 -18.51 0.36
CA LYS A 95 14.69 -18.43 -1.07
C LYS A 95 15.56 -17.34 -1.72
N LYS A 96 16.50 -17.75 -2.56
CA LYS A 96 17.29 -16.80 -3.35
C LYS A 96 16.37 -15.97 -4.23
N ILE A 97 16.53 -14.65 -4.17
CA ILE A 97 15.82 -13.71 -5.05
C ILE A 97 16.30 -13.97 -6.48
N SER A 98 15.40 -14.22 -7.40
CA SER A 98 15.71 -14.48 -8.81
C SER A 98 16.36 -13.27 -9.47
N ILE A 99 17.01 -13.48 -10.62
CA ILE A 99 17.57 -12.37 -11.42
C ILE A 99 16.44 -11.45 -11.91
N GLU A 100 15.31 -12.05 -12.30
CA GLU A 100 14.13 -11.30 -12.72
C GLU A 100 13.59 -10.40 -11.61
N ASP A 101 13.48 -10.92 -10.38
CA ASP A 101 13.02 -10.12 -9.24
C ASP A 101 14.01 -8.99 -8.91
N LYS A 102 15.31 -9.24 -9.01
CA LYS A 102 16.33 -8.18 -8.82
C LYS A 102 16.21 -7.07 -9.87
N ASN A 103 16.00 -7.44 -11.14
CA ASN A 103 15.80 -6.47 -12.21
C ASN A 103 14.52 -5.65 -11.98
N TYR A 104 13.45 -6.30 -11.54
CA TYR A 104 12.20 -5.62 -11.20
C TYR A 104 12.36 -4.68 -10.01
N ILE A 105 13.07 -5.08 -8.95
CA ILE A 105 13.41 -4.20 -7.83
C ILE A 105 14.19 -2.98 -8.30
N ASN A 106 15.21 -3.16 -9.15
CA ASN A 106 15.99 -2.04 -9.68
C ASN A 106 15.11 -1.09 -10.51
N PHE A 107 14.24 -1.62 -11.38
CA PHE A 107 13.25 -0.84 -12.11
C PHE A 107 12.35 -0.02 -11.16
N LEU A 108 11.82 -0.62 -10.11
CA LEU A 108 11.03 0.10 -9.11
C LEU A 108 11.85 1.18 -8.41
N MET A 109 13.09 0.89 -8.01
CA MET A 109 13.96 1.87 -7.34
C MET A 109 14.26 3.07 -8.23
N GLU A 110 14.48 2.87 -9.52
CA GLU A 110 14.66 3.93 -10.51
C GLU A 110 13.38 4.75 -10.68
N SER A 111 12.24 4.08 -10.89
CA SER A 111 10.92 4.72 -11.09
C SER A 111 10.53 5.60 -9.89
N PHE A 112 10.81 5.14 -8.67
CA PHE A 112 10.52 5.90 -7.45
C PHE A 112 11.66 6.82 -6.99
N GLY A 113 12.76 6.94 -7.75
CA GLY A 113 13.87 7.85 -7.51
C GLY A 113 14.60 7.57 -6.19
N ILE A 114 14.89 6.29 -5.91
CA ILE A 114 15.62 5.86 -4.70
C ILE A 114 16.79 4.93 -5.01
N MET A 115 17.21 4.82 -6.28
CA MET A 115 18.32 3.95 -6.66
C MET A 115 19.65 4.37 -6.01
N ASP A 116 19.88 5.66 -5.91
CA ASP A 116 21.06 6.27 -5.26
C ASP A 116 21.10 6.03 -3.74
N LEU A 117 19.97 5.65 -3.14
CA LEU A 117 19.83 5.39 -1.71
C LEU A 117 20.07 3.92 -1.34
N LYS A 118 20.31 3.04 -2.30
CA LYS A 118 20.32 1.57 -2.15
C LYS A 118 21.20 1.08 -1.00
N SER A 119 22.37 1.67 -0.82
CA SER A 119 23.36 1.31 0.23
C SER A 119 23.26 2.13 1.50
N LYS A 120 22.41 3.18 1.54
CA LYS A 120 22.21 4.00 2.73
C LYS A 120 21.41 3.25 3.79
N LEU A 121 21.66 3.58 5.04
CA LEU A 121 20.84 3.08 6.14
C LEU A 121 19.45 3.71 6.10
N PHE A 122 18.43 2.90 6.32
CA PHE A 122 17.04 3.34 6.29
C PHE A 122 16.76 4.46 7.31
N VAL A 123 17.43 4.41 8.47
CA VAL A 123 17.28 5.42 9.53
C VAL A 123 17.76 6.80 9.11
N GLU A 124 18.73 6.89 8.19
CA GLU A 124 19.31 8.15 7.70
C GLU A 124 18.44 8.87 6.67
N LEU A 125 17.38 8.21 6.20
CA LEU A 125 16.52 8.74 5.16
C LEU A 125 15.53 9.78 5.70
N SER A 126 15.17 10.76 4.85
CA SER A 126 14.04 11.65 5.12
C SER A 126 12.71 10.87 5.12
N GLY A 127 11.65 11.42 5.73
CA GLY A 127 10.33 10.80 5.77
C GLY A 127 9.82 10.39 4.38
N GLY A 128 9.91 11.29 3.39
CA GLY A 128 9.49 11.00 2.02
C GLY A 128 10.36 9.93 1.32
N GLN A 129 11.67 9.86 1.63
CA GLN A 129 12.53 8.80 1.14
C GLN A 129 12.15 7.45 1.76
N LYS A 130 11.93 7.41 3.09
CA LYS A 130 11.45 6.22 3.80
C LYS A 130 10.14 5.71 3.20
N GLN A 131 9.19 6.61 2.95
CA GLN A 131 7.91 6.27 2.34
C GLN A 131 8.10 5.60 0.98
N ARG A 132 8.92 6.17 0.08
CA ARG A 132 9.21 5.58 -1.23
C ARG A 132 9.87 4.20 -1.13
N VAL A 133 10.79 4.01 -0.19
CA VAL A 133 11.40 2.69 0.07
C VAL A 133 10.35 1.66 0.49
N LEU A 134 9.43 2.02 1.38
CA LEU A 134 8.38 1.11 1.84
C LEU A 134 7.38 0.76 0.74
N ILE A 135 7.11 1.70 -0.18
CA ILE A 135 6.26 1.44 -1.35
C ILE A 135 6.96 0.48 -2.31
N VAL A 136 8.24 0.72 -2.62
CA VAL A 136 9.04 -0.20 -3.44
C VAL A 136 9.11 -1.58 -2.80
N ARG A 137 9.29 -1.67 -1.49
CA ARG A 137 9.22 -2.93 -0.74
C ARG A 137 7.88 -3.64 -0.90
N ALA A 138 6.76 -2.90 -0.77
CA ALA A 138 5.42 -3.46 -0.91
C ALA A 138 5.14 -3.97 -2.33
N LEU A 139 5.72 -3.33 -3.35
CA LEU A 139 5.60 -3.69 -4.76
C LEU A 139 6.56 -4.81 -5.19
N ALA A 140 7.71 -4.98 -4.52
CA ALA A 140 8.80 -5.87 -4.95
C ALA A 140 8.35 -7.33 -5.19
N ASN A 141 7.38 -7.82 -4.41
CA ASN A 141 6.85 -9.18 -4.56
C ASN A 141 5.63 -9.26 -5.50
N LYS A 142 5.47 -8.30 -6.40
CA LYS A 142 4.40 -8.24 -7.41
C LYS A 142 3.02 -8.52 -6.80
N PRO A 143 2.54 -7.68 -5.86
CA PRO A 143 1.27 -7.92 -5.18
C PRO A 143 0.10 -7.82 -6.18
N LYS A 144 -0.96 -8.60 -5.94
CA LYS A 144 -2.23 -8.43 -6.67
C LYS A 144 -3.09 -7.30 -6.12
N LEU A 145 -2.92 -6.99 -4.84
CA LEU A 145 -3.58 -5.88 -4.16
C LEU A 145 -2.53 -5.06 -3.41
N LEU A 146 -2.43 -3.78 -3.73
CA LEU A 146 -1.61 -2.80 -3.03
C LEU A 146 -2.53 -1.86 -2.25
N ILE A 147 -2.30 -1.75 -0.95
CA ILE A 147 -3.03 -0.83 -0.07
C ILE A 147 -2.05 0.23 0.42
N LEU A 148 -2.36 1.48 0.19
CA LEU A 148 -1.57 2.65 0.57
C LEU A 148 -2.41 3.55 1.49
N ASP A 149 -1.97 3.71 2.73
CA ASP A 149 -2.67 4.54 3.72
C ASP A 149 -1.97 5.90 3.82
N GLU A 150 -2.56 6.91 3.19
CA GLU A 150 -2.07 8.29 3.10
C GLU A 150 -0.59 8.38 2.63
N PRO A 151 -0.24 7.80 1.47
CA PRO A 151 1.16 7.63 1.05
C PRO A 151 1.79 8.90 0.49
N ASP A 152 1.03 9.93 0.24
CA ASP A 152 1.41 11.19 -0.41
C ASP A 152 1.66 12.34 0.58
N ILE A 153 1.53 12.08 1.88
CA ILE A 153 1.81 13.08 2.92
C ILE A 153 3.28 13.51 2.86
N GLY A 154 3.48 14.84 2.78
CA GLY A 154 4.81 15.45 2.77
C GLY A 154 5.53 15.43 1.42
N LEU A 155 4.86 15.04 0.34
CA LEU A 155 5.37 15.21 -1.01
C LEU A 155 4.97 16.58 -1.58
N ASP A 156 5.90 17.22 -2.29
CA ASP A 156 5.57 18.38 -3.13
C ASP A 156 4.75 17.95 -4.36
N ASN A 157 4.08 18.89 -5.02
CA ASN A 157 3.16 18.62 -6.14
C ASN A 157 3.82 17.87 -7.31
N ILE A 158 5.10 18.14 -7.61
CA ILE A 158 5.82 17.51 -8.72
C ILE A 158 6.14 16.06 -8.36
N SER A 159 6.65 15.84 -7.15
CA SER A 159 6.95 14.51 -6.63
C SER A 159 5.69 13.65 -6.51
N GLN A 160 4.58 14.25 -6.06
CA GLN A 160 3.28 13.60 -5.96
C GLN A 160 2.75 13.18 -7.34
N SER A 161 2.84 14.06 -8.35
CA SER A 161 2.41 13.74 -9.71
C SER A 161 3.16 12.53 -10.27
N LYS A 162 4.49 12.54 -10.19
CA LYS A 162 5.34 11.45 -10.66
C LYS A 162 5.09 10.15 -9.90
N PHE A 163 4.88 10.25 -8.59
CA PHE A 163 4.56 9.11 -7.74
C PHE A 163 3.25 8.42 -8.17
N ILE A 164 2.18 9.19 -8.38
CA ILE A 164 0.88 8.68 -8.78
C ILE A 164 0.92 8.12 -10.21
N GLU A 165 1.66 8.76 -11.11
CA GLU A 165 1.88 8.26 -12.47
C GLU A 165 2.55 6.88 -12.47
N ASN A 166 3.59 6.69 -11.67
CA ASN A 166 4.25 5.39 -11.51
C ASN A 166 3.30 4.32 -10.96
N LEU A 167 2.46 4.65 -9.99
CA LEU A 167 1.43 3.73 -9.49
C LEU A 167 0.42 3.36 -10.58
N ASN A 168 0.00 4.32 -11.42
CA ASN A 168 -0.91 4.05 -12.53
C ASN A 168 -0.28 3.15 -13.60
N ILE A 169 1.00 3.33 -13.91
CA ILE A 169 1.74 2.44 -14.82
C ILE A 169 1.71 1.00 -14.27
N ILE A 170 2.05 0.82 -12.99
CA ILE A 170 2.04 -0.49 -12.34
C ILE A 170 0.63 -1.10 -12.33
N ASN A 171 -0.40 -0.30 -12.03
CA ASN A 171 -1.78 -0.76 -12.05
C ASN A 171 -2.16 -1.31 -13.44
N LYS A 172 -1.84 -0.58 -14.51
CA LYS A 172 -2.20 -0.95 -15.88
C LYS A 172 -1.39 -2.14 -16.41
N GLU A 173 -0.07 -2.14 -16.20
CA GLU A 173 0.81 -3.16 -16.77
C GLU A 173 0.70 -4.50 -16.01
N SER A 174 0.62 -4.45 -14.68
CA SER A 174 0.58 -5.66 -13.83
C SER A 174 -0.82 -6.05 -13.41
N LYS A 175 -1.85 -5.28 -13.75
CA LYS A 175 -3.24 -5.41 -13.25
C LYS A 175 -3.31 -5.45 -11.71
N THR A 176 -2.33 -4.84 -11.06
CA THR A 176 -2.33 -4.71 -9.60
C THR A 176 -3.49 -3.82 -9.19
N THR A 177 -4.41 -4.34 -8.39
CA THR A 177 -5.48 -3.54 -7.78
C THR A 177 -4.86 -2.61 -6.74
N ILE A 178 -5.21 -1.31 -6.78
CA ILE A 178 -4.68 -0.32 -5.84
C ILE A 178 -5.82 0.26 -5.00
N ILE A 179 -5.68 0.22 -3.68
CA ILE A 179 -6.50 0.97 -2.74
C ILE A 179 -5.64 2.11 -2.19
N PHE A 180 -6.02 3.32 -2.52
CA PHE A 180 -5.34 4.54 -2.10
C PHE A 180 -6.23 5.28 -1.10
N VAL A 181 -5.81 5.31 0.16
CA VAL A 181 -6.53 6.05 1.19
C VAL A 181 -5.97 7.46 1.28
N THR A 182 -6.85 8.43 1.18
CA THR A 182 -6.50 9.84 1.28
C THR A 182 -7.66 10.66 1.81
N HIS A 183 -7.41 11.85 2.25
CA HIS A 183 -8.44 12.83 2.58
C HIS A 183 -8.68 13.83 1.45
N HIS A 184 -7.87 13.79 0.39
CA HIS A 184 -7.96 14.70 -0.74
C HIS A 184 -7.65 13.98 -2.06
N LEU A 185 -8.51 14.12 -3.08
CA LEU A 185 -8.33 13.46 -4.38
C LEU A 185 -7.17 14.07 -5.18
N GLY A 186 -7.13 15.39 -5.31
CA GLY A 186 -6.07 16.08 -6.03
C GLY A 186 -5.71 15.43 -7.38
N ILE A 187 -4.42 15.15 -7.57
CA ILE A 187 -3.87 14.62 -8.83
C ILE A 187 -4.31 13.17 -9.10
N ILE A 188 -4.67 12.40 -8.06
CA ILE A 188 -5.04 10.99 -8.21
C ILE A 188 -6.38 10.81 -8.93
N GLU A 189 -7.27 11.81 -8.90
CA GLU A 189 -8.64 11.75 -9.41
C GLU A 189 -8.71 11.25 -10.86
N LYS A 190 -7.78 11.66 -11.71
CA LYS A 190 -7.74 11.27 -13.14
C LYS A 190 -7.43 9.79 -13.39
N TYR A 191 -6.98 9.06 -12.38
CA TYR A 191 -6.62 7.65 -12.50
C TYR A 191 -7.57 6.70 -11.78
N ILE A 192 -8.46 7.25 -10.94
CA ILE A 192 -9.36 6.48 -10.10
C ILE A 192 -10.48 5.87 -10.94
N THR A 193 -10.73 4.58 -10.72
CA THR A 193 -11.87 3.85 -11.30
C THR A 193 -13.11 3.94 -10.42
N LYS A 194 -12.92 3.99 -9.09
CA LYS A 194 -13.99 4.07 -8.09
C LYS A 194 -13.57 4.88 -6.87
N THR A 195 -14.52 5.55 -6.25
CA THR A 195 -14.33 6.28 -5.00
C THR A 195 -15.30 5.79 -3.96
N PHE A 196 -14.80 5.54 -2.75
CA PHE A 196 -15.62 5.20 -1.60
C PHE A 196 -15.38 6.21 -0.47
N HIS A 197 -16.47 6.66 0.16
CA HIS A 197 -16.41 7.57 1.29
C HIS A 197 -16.73 6.83 2.58
N ILE A 198 -15.78 6.74 3.51
CA ILE A 198 -15.95 6.09 4.80
C ILE A 198 -15.92 7.15 5.90
N ASN A 199 -17.06 7.36 6.53
CA ASN A 199 -17.24 8.21 7.71
C ASN A 199 -18.13 7.47 8.73
N GLY A 200 -17.66 6.32 9.22
CA GLY A 200 -18.45 5.38 10.02
C GLY A 200 -19.47 4.58 9.19
N VAL A 201 -19.98 5.15 8.11
CA VAL A 201 -20.87 4.53 7.13
C VAL A 201 -20.29 4.75 5.73
N LEU A 202 -20.47 3.82 4.83
CA LEU A 202 -20.10 3.98 3.43
C LEU A 202 -21.13 4.87 2.72
N LYS A 203 -20.66 5.87 1.98
CA LYS A 203 -21.45 6.70 1.07
C LYS A 203 -20.89 6.59 -0.34
#